data_a702b79a59a31ff7d7ee469d06050542
#
_entry.id   a702b79a59a31ff7d7ee469d06050542
#
_cell.length_a   1.000
_cell.length_b   1.000
_cell.length_c   1.000
_cell.angle_alpha   90.00
_cell.angle_beta   90.00
_cell.angle_gamma   90.00
#
_symmetry.space_group_name_H-M   'P 1'
#
loop_
_entity.id
_entity.type
_entity.pdbx_description
1 polymer ?
#
loop_
_entity_poly.entity_id
_entity_poly.type
_entity_poly.pdbx_seq_one_letter_code
_entity_poly.pdbx_strand_id
1 'polypeptide(L)'
;MEQPKSKFKIVSDKKTRMILPNAITLIGVCIGLSSIKFAIDGKFAIAIIAIMFAGLMDALDGRIARLIKGTSKMGKELDSLGDVISFGVAPALIMYFWNLQYLEKFGWFVCLIYVVCVALRLARFNVHSDEEPSWKDNFFEGMPSPAGGIIVLMPLILSFSGFGDFFKINYDFLVPIFFVLVSILLISTIPTYSFKKIVIQRSMTKFLLFGIVIFFGALLVYTFKILLVSSLIYLCLIPISYFHYKKLKNCYILMSENIKGMDFLI
;
A
#
# COMPACT_ATOMS: atom_id res chain seq x y z
N MET A 1 -30.52 -51.67 6.20
CA MET A 1 -29.72 -50.85 7.12
C MET A 1 -28.77 -50.02 6.25
N GLU A 2 -29.18 -48.82 5.85
CA GLU A 2 -28.33 -47.88 5.12
C GLU A 2 -27.55 -47.06 6.14
N GLN A 3 -26.21 -47.07 6.03
CA GLN A 3 -25.35 -46.23 6.84
C GLN A 3 -25.45 -44.77 6.37
N PRO A 4 -25.56 -43.76 7.25
CA PRO A 4 -25.57 -42.38 6.87
C PRO A 4 -24.16 -41.97 6.44
N LYS A 5 -23.97 -41.70 5.13
CA LYS A 5 -22.77 -41.04 4.62
C LYS A 5 -22.68 -39.67 5.26
N SER A 6 -21.76 -39.48 6.20
CA SER A 6 -21.39 -38.17 6.73
C SER A 6 -20.75 -37.36 5.61
N LYS A 7 -21.53 -36.50 4.96
CA LYS A 7 -21.00 -35.48 4.04
C LYS A 7 -20.32 -34.46 4.91
N PHE A 8 -19.00 -34.50 5.01
CA PHE A 8 -18.18 -33.34 5.41
C PHE A 8 -18.47 -32.23 4.40
N LYS A 9 -19.44 -31.38 4.69
CA LYS A 9 -19.66 -30.14 3.97
C LYS A 9 -18.56 -29.16 4.37
N ILE A 10 -17.42 -29.23 3.68
CA ILE A 10 -16.40 -28.21 3.78
C ILE A 10 -17.02 -26.94 3.17
N VAL A 11 -17.37 -25.99 4.04
CA VAL A 11 -17.67 -24.58 3.79
C VAL A 11 -18.61 -24.31 2.60
N SER A 12 -19.91 -24.57 2.79
CA SER A 12 -20.95 -24.24 1.82
C SER A 12 -21.66 -22.90 2.11
N ASP A 13 -21.59 -22.36 3.31
CA ASP A 13 -22.32 -21.14 3.67
C ASP A 13 -21.54 -19.87 3.32
N LYS A 14 -22.23 -18.91 2.68
CA LYS A 14 -21.70 -17.58 2.33
C LYS A 14 -21.06 -16.88 3.54
N LYS A 15 -21.58 -17.07 4.75
CA LYS A 15 -21.02 -16.55 6.02
C LYS A 15 -19.64 -17.10 6.32
N THR A 16 -19.41 -18.40 6.12
CA THR A 16 -18.12 -19.06 6.43
C THR A 16 -17.02 -18.64 5.46
N ARG A 17 -17.37 -18.31 4.22
CA ARG A 17 -16.40 -17.79 3.22
C ARG A 17 -15.86 -16.39 3.55
N MET A 18 -16.60 -15.60 4.33
CA MET A 18 -16.14 -14.29 4.77
C MET A 18 -15.18 -14.35 5.97
N ILE A 19 -15.18 -15.44 6.74
CA ILE A 19 -14.36 -15.58 7.95
C ILE A 19 -12.87 -15.61 7.62
N LEU A 20 -12.49 -16.36 6.57
CA LEU A 20 -11.08 -16.55 6.23
C LEU A 20 -10.37 -15.25 5.84
N PRO A 21 -10.88 -14.41 4.90
CA PRO A 21 -10.25 -13.12 4.61
C PRO A 21 -10.15 -12.23 5.85
N ASN A 22 -11.25 -12.08 6.60
CA ASN A 22 -11.28 -11.24 7.80
C ASN A 22 -10.27 -11.70 8.86
N ALA A 23 -10.06 -13.01 9.01
CA ALA A 23 -9.05 -13.55 9.91
C ALA A 23 -7.63 -13.16 9.47
N ILE A 24 -7.34 -13.19 8.16
CA ILE A 24 -6.04 -12.77 7.62
C ILE A 24 -5.82 -11.28 7.84
N THR A 25 -6.83 -10.44 7.60
CA THR A 25 -6.77 -9.00 7.91
C THR A 25 -6.44 -8.76 9.39
N LEU A 26 -7.13 -9.45 10.31
CA LEU A 26 -6.87 -9.34 11.75
C LEU A 26 -5.44 -9.80 12.12
N ILE A 27 -4.93 -10.86 11.50
CA ILE A 27 -3.52 -11.28 11.66
C ILE A 27 -2.58 -10.16 11.20
N GLY A 28 -2.85 -9.53 10.06
CA GLY A 28 -2.11 -8.38 9.56
C GLY A 28 -2.08 -7.23 10.57
N VAL A 29 -3.23 -6.90 11.16
CA VAL A 29 -3.33 -5.87 12.22
C VAL A 29 -2.50 -6.25 13.45
N CYS A 30 -2.57 -7.50 13.90
CA CYS A 30 -1.76 -7.97 15.04
C CYS A 30 -0.26 -7.84 14.75
N ILE A 31 0.19 -8.16 13.53
CA ILE A 31 1.58 -8.00 13.12
C ILE A 31 1.95 -6.51 13.07
N GLY A 32 1.09 -5.64 12.52
CA GLY A 32 1.27 -4.19 12.49
C GLY A 32 1.41 -3.60 13.89
N LEU A 33 0.56 -3.97 14.84
CA LEU A 33 0.67 -3.57 16.24
C LEU A 33 1.94 -4.13 16.90
N SER A 34 2.32 -5.38 16.59
CA SER A 34 3.54 -5.98 17.12
C SER A 34 4.79 -5.25 16.65
N SER A 35 4.77 -4.64 15.46
CA SER A 35 5.87 -3.82 14.96
C SER A 35 6.17 -2.62 15.84
N ILE A 36 5.12 -2.00 16.43
CA ILE A 36 5.27 -0.91 17.40
C ILE A 36 6.00 -1.40 18.65
N LYS A 37 5.63 -2.58 19.15
CA LYS A 37 6.30 -3.17 20.31
C LYS A 37 7.79 -3.42 20.03
N PHE A 38 8.14 -3.92 18.83
CA PHE A 38 9.53 -4.09 18.44
C PHE A 38 10.29 -2.75 18.36
N ALA A 39 9.63 -1.67 17.92
CA ALA A 39 10.24 -0.34 17.90
C ALA A 39 10.50 0.20 19.32
N ILE A 40 9.55 0.02 20.25
CA ILE A 40 9.73 0.37 21.67
C ILE A 40 10.91 -0.38 22.28
N ASP A 41 11.12 -1.64 21.91
CA ASP A 41 12.24 -2.47 22.37
C ASP A 41 13.58 -2.12 21.64
N GLY A 42 13.59 -1.09 20.78
CA GLY A 42 14.76 -0.70 19.99
C GLY A 42 15.11 -1.63 18.83
N LYS A 43 14.25 -2.61 18.51
CA LYS A 43 14.46 -3.61 17.44
C LYS A 43 13.87 -3.12 16.10
N PHE A 44 14.36 -1.97 15.63
CA PHE A 44 13.81 -1.30 14.43
C PHE A 44 13.87 -2.15 13.15
N ALA A 45 14.93 -2.95 12.98
CA ALA A 45 15.03 -3.86 11.83
C ALA A 45 13.86 -4.86 11.79
N ILE A 46 13.50 -5.45 12.93
CA ILE A 46 12.38 -6.38 13.05
C ILE A 46 11.05 -5.65 12.87
N ALA A 47 10.94 -4.41 13.37
CA ALA A 47 9.75 -3.59 13.19
C ALA A 47 9.46 -3.32 11.69
N ILE A 48 10.48 -2.99 10.88
CA ILE A 48 10.33 -2.82 9.43
C ILE A 48 9.86 -4.12 8.77
N ILE A 49 10.50 -5.25 9.11
CA ILE A 49 10.12 -6.56 8.58
C ILE A 49 8.67 -6.90 8.94
N ALA A 50 8.23 -6.60 10.16
CA ALA A 50 6.85 -6.81 10.59
C ALA A 50 5.84 -5.98 9.76
N ILE A 51 6.15 -4.70 9.46
CA ILE A 51 5.31 -3.87 8.56
C ILE A 51 5.23 -4.49 7.15
N MET A 52 6.33 -5.03 6.63
CA MET A 52 6.30 -5.72 5.34
C MET A 52 5.38 -6.96 5.37
N PHE A 53 5.45 -7.76 6.45
CA PHE A 53 4.56 -8.90 6.61
C PHE A 53 3.11 -8.48 6.78
N ALA A 54 2.81 -7.38 7.47
CA ALA A 54 1.47 -6.81 7.54
C ALA A 54 0.96 -6.44 6.14
N GLY A 55 1.79 -5.79 5.29
CA GLY A 55 1.45 -5.49 3.91
C GLY A 55 1.27 -6.72 3.02
N LEU A 56 2.00 -7.81 3.29
CA LEU A 56 1.79 -9.07 2.60
C LEU A 56 0.44 -9.71 2.98
N MET A 57 0.06 -9.67 4.26
CA MET A 57 -1.24 -10.16 4.75
C MET A 57 -2.40 -9.36 4.13
N ASP A 58 -2.31 -8.05 4.10
CA ASP A 58 -3.24 -7.14 3.43
C ASP A 58 -3.41 -7.47 1.92
N ALA A 59 -2.32 -7.66 1.19
CA ALA A 59 -2.38 -8.06 -0.20
C ALA A 59 -3.01 -9.45 -0.42
N LEU A 60 -2.86 -10.36 0.55
CA LEU A 60 -3.40 -11.71 0.48
C LEU A 60 -4.89 -11.75 0.79
N ASP A 61 -5.38 -11.07 1.83
CA ASP A 61 -6.79 -11.11 2.23
C ASP A 61 -7.72 -10.57 1.14
N GLY A 62 -7.36 -9.46 0.49
CA GLY A 62 -8.10 -8.91 -0.64
C GLY A 62 -8.11 -9.85 -1.86
N ARG A 63 -7.02 -10.58 -2.12
CA ARG A 63 -6.99 -11.58 -3.20
C ARG A 63 -7.82 -12.80 -2.85
N ILE A 64 -7.70 -13.32 -1.64
CA ILE A 64 -8.45 -14.48 -1.15
C ILE A 64 -9.95 -14.17 -1.14
N ALA A 65 -10.36 -12.99 -0.61
CA ALA A 65 -11.76 -12.55 -0.60
C ALA A 65 -12.39 -12.59 -2.01
N ARG A 66 -11.66 -12.13 -3.03
CA ARG A 66 -12.12 -12.16 -4.43
C ARG A 66 -12.17 -13.58 -4.98
N LEU A 67 -11.16 -14.42 -4.74
CA LEU A 67 -11.09 -15.79 -5.23
C LEU A 67 -12.23 -16.66 -4.70
N ILE A 68 -12.56 -16.56 -3.40
CA ILE A 68 -13.62 -17.36 -2.78
C ILE A 68 -15.00 -16.70 -2.86
N LYS A 69 -15.12 -15.52 -3.54
CA LYS A 69 -16.34 -14.71 -3.60
C LYS A 69 -16.90 -14.40 -2.20
N GLY A 70 -16.00 -14.15 -1.25
CA GLY A 70 -16.26 -13.88 0.17
C GLY A 70 -16.20 -12.42 0.55
N THR A 71 -16.33 -11.49 -0.40
CA THR A 71 -16.33 -10.05 -0.13
C THR A 71 -17.56 -9.65 0.68
N SER A 72 -17.38 -8.81 1.71
CA SER A 72 -18.45 -8.27 2.55
C SER A 72 -18.21 -6.80 2.87
N LYS A 73 -19.29 -6.06 3.20
CA LYS A 73 -19.16 -4.67 3.65
C LYS A 73 -18.31 -4.58 4.91
N MET A 74 -18.53 -5.48 5.88
CA MET A 74 -17.74 -5.55 7.12
C MET A 74 -16.26 -5.84 6.83
N GLY A 75 -15.95 -6.72 5.87
CA GLY A 75 -14.56 -7.00 5.46
C GLY A 75 -13.88 -5.78 4.87
N LYS A 76 -14.57 -4.98 4.04
CA LYS A 76 -14.04 -3.73 3.46
C LYS A 76 -13.72 -2.69 4.54
N GLU A 77 -14.59 -2.54 5.54
CA GLU A 77 -14.35 -1.61 6.66
C GLU A 77 -13.20 -2.09 7.55
N LEU A 78 -13.14 -3.41 7.82
CA LEU A 78 -12.08 -4.01 8.62
C LEU A 78 -10.71 -3.85 7.95
N ASP A 79 -10.63 -4.06 6.64
CA ASP A 79 -9.46 -3.82 5.79
C ASP A 79 -8.97 -2.37 5.92
N SER A 80 -9.88 -1.40 5.75
CA SER A 80 -9.55 0.02 5.89
C SER A 80 -9.06 0.40 7.30
N LEU A 81 -9.68 -0.15 8.35
CA LEU A 81 -9.22 0.07 9.72
C LEU A 81 -7.85 -0.56 9.96
N GLY A 82 -7.63 -1.76 9.41
CA GLY A 82 -6.34 -2.45 9.43
C GLY A 82 -5.24 -1.65 8.75
N ASP A 83 -5.54 -1.04 7.60
CA ASP A 83 -4.64 -0.17 6.86
C ASP A 83 -4.22 1.06 7.67
N VAL A 84 -5.17 1.74 8.33
CA VAL A 84 -4.83 2.90 9.20
C VAL A 84 -3.85 2.48 10.30
N ILE A 85 -4.07 1.32 10.91
CA ILE A 85 -3.20 0.83 11.99
C ILE A 85 -1.84 0.41 11.43
N SER A 86 -1.80 -0.43 10.41
CA SER A 86 -0.58 -1.06 9.92
C SER A 86 0.29 -0.14 9.08
N PHE A 87 -0.31 0.80 8.33
CA PHE A 87 0.42 1.71 7.43
C PHE A 87 0.34 3.19 7.83
N GLY A 88 -0.54 3.53 8.77
CA GLY A 88 -0.61 4.86 9.37
C GLY A 88 0.08 4.92 10.72
N VAL A 89 -0.55 4.31 11.73
CA VAL A 89 -0.11 4.41 13.13
C VAL A 89 1.23 3.73 13.37
N ALA A 90 1.39 2.50 12.89
CA ALA A 90 2.60 1.73 13.19
C ALA A 90 3.87 2.35 12.59
N PRO A 91 3.94 2.74 11.30
CA PRO A 91 5.11 3.42 10.76
C PRO A 91 5.39 4.78 11.43
N ALA A 92 4.34 5.55 11.77
CA ALA A 92 4.50 6.81 12.48
C ALA A 92 5.17 6.62 13.84
N LEU A 93 4.72 5.64 14.63
CA LEU A 93 5.29 5.35 15.95
C LEU A 93 6.70 4.74 15.85
N ILE A 94 6.98 3.88 14.86
CA ILE A 94 8.34 3.37 14.61
C ILE A 94 9.30 4.54 14.39
N MET A 95 8.94 5.48 13.53
CA MET A 95 9.78 6.65 13.23
C MET A 95 9.85 7.62 14.40
N TYR A 96 8.77 7.74 15.21
CA TYR A 96 8.78 8.53 16.44
C TYR A 96 9.82 7.99 17.41
N PHE A 97 9.79 6.71 17.73
CA PHE A 97 10.74 6.10 18.66
C PHE A 97 12.18 6.05 18.10
N TRP A 98 12.36 6.02 16.78
CA TRP A 98 13.68 6.00 16.18
C TRP A 98 14.35 7.38 16.19
N ASN A 99 13.65 8.43 15.76
CA ASN A 99 14.27 9.76 15.55
C ASN A 99 13.39 10.93 16.03
N LEU A 100 12.08 10.94 15.73
CA LEU A 100 11.23 12.12 15.94
C LEU A 100 11.01 12.49 17.40
N GLN A 101 11.24 11.58 18.35
CA GLN A 101 11.13 11.87 19.79
C GLN A 101 12.07 12.99 20.24
N TYR A 102 13.22 13.18 19.58
CA TYR A 102 14.17 14.27 19.89
C TYR A 102 13.60 15.66 19.58
N LEU A 103 12.58 15.76 18.76
CA LEU A 103 11.86 17.00 18.45
C LEU A 103 10.72 17.27 19.42
N GLU A 104 10.60 16.51 20.49
CA GLU A 104 9.58 16.62 21.54
C GLU A 104 8.16 16.77 20.97
N LYS A 105 7.45 17.88 21.30
CA LYS A 105 6.07 18.15 20.88
C LYS A 105 5.93 18.25 19.33
N PHE A 106 6.95 18.79 18.66
CA PHE A 106 6.91 18.94 17.19
C PHE A 106 6.99 17.59 16.49
N GLY A 107 7.84 16.67 16.98
CA GLY A 107 7.92 15.31 16.41
C GLY A 107 6.61 14.55 16.54
N TRP A 108 5.93 14.67 17.68
CA TRP A 108 4.60 14.09 17.86
C TRP A 108 3.57 14.69 16.91
N PHE A 109 3.57 16.02 16.76
CA PHE A 109 2.67 16.71 15.84
C PHE A 109 2.81 16.24 14.39
N VAL A 110 4.05 16.05 13.92
CA VAL A 110 4.34 15.52 12.58
C VAL A 110 3.79 14.10 12.41
N CYS A 111 3.93 13.24 13.42
CA CYS A 111 3.33 11.89 13.42
C CYS A 111 1.80 11.95 13.32
N LEU A 112 1.14 12.83 14.08
CA LEU A 112 -0.31 13.00 14.03
C LEU A 112 -0.79 13.43 12.63
N ILE A 113 -0.11 14.40 12.02
CA ILE A 113 -0.43 14.84 10.65
C ILE A 113 -0.39 13.65 9.69
N TYR A 114 0.66 12.84 9.74
CA TYR A 114 0.79 11.69 8.86
C TYR A 114 -0.36 10.69 9.04
N VAL A 115 -0.69 10.32 10.29
CA VAL A 115 -1.80 9.38 10.58
C VAL A 115 -3.13 9.92 10.08
N VAL A 116 -3.42 11.21 10.31
CA VAL A 116 -4.62 11.87 9.80
C VAL A 116 -4.67 11.85 8.27
N CYS A 117 -3.54 12.10 7.60
CA CYS A 117 -3.43 12.04 6.14
C CYS A 117 -3.74 10.65 5.59
N VAL A 118 -3.24 9.59 6.25
CA VAL A 118 -3.55 8.19 5.89
C VAL A 118 -5.05 7.91 6.07
N ALA A 119 -5.64 8.31 7.19
CA ALA A 119 -7.06 8.10 7.46
C ALA A 119 -7.96 8.85 6.45
N LEU A 120 -7.67 10.12 6.15
CA LEU A 120 -8.41 10.91 5.17
C LEU A 120 -8.31 10.31 3.76
N ARG A 121 -7.12 9.82 3.38
CA ARG A 121 -6.93 9.13 2.11
C ARG A 121 -7.79 7.89 2.00
N LEU A 122 -7.83 7.05 3.02
CA LEU A 122 -8.63 5.82 3.03
C LEU A 122 -10.13 6.12 3.00
N ALA A 123 -10.56 7.12 3.78
CA ALA A 123 -11.95 7.58 3.75
C ALA A 123 -12.37 8.04 2.34
N ARG A 124 -11.52 8.85 1.67
CA ARG A 124 -11.77 9.29 0.28
C ARG A 124 -11.83 8.10 -0.68
N PHE A 125 -10.90 7.15 -0.56
CA PHE A 125 -10.88 5.96 -1.42
C PHE A 125 -12.16 5.13 -1.26
N ASN A 126 -12.66 4.95 -0.04
CA ASN A 126 -13.89 4.20 0.22
C ASN A 126 -15.13 4.86 -0.39
N VAL A 127 -15.22 6.18 -0.35
CA VAL A 127 -16.31 6.94 -0.98
C VAL A 127 -16.32 6.74 -2.51
N HIS A 128 -15.17 6.84 -3.17
CA HIS A 128 -15.08 6.73 -4.64
C HIS A 128 -15.10 5.28 -5.16
N SER A 129 -14.93 4.29 -4.28
CA SER A 129 -14.87 2.88 -4.72
C SER A 129 -16.19 2.32 -5.25
N ASP A 130 -17.30 3.02 -5.04
CA ASP A 130 -18.65 2.61 -5.47
C ASP A 130 -19.10 3.31 -6.77
N GLU A 131 -18.23 4.12 -7.40
CA GLU A 131 -18.49 4.78 -8.68
C GLU A 131 -18.33 3.82 -9.88
N GLU A 132 -18.99 4.16 -11.01
CA GLU A 132 -18.92 3.35 -12.22
C GLU A 132 -17.50 3.31 -12.82
N PRO A 133 -17.11 2.15 -13.43
CA PRO A 133 -15.79 2.00 -14.03
C PRO A 133 -15.49 3.04 -15.11
N SER A 134 -14.36 3.75 -14.97
CA SER A 134 -13.91 4.78 -15.92
C SER A 134 -12.51 4.47 -16.43
N TRP A 135 -12.07 5.18 -17.49
CA TRP A 135 -10.68 5.12 -17.96
C TRP A 135 -9.68 5.55 -16.88
N LYS A 136 -10.14 6.33 -15.89
CA LYS A 136 -9.37 6.75 -14.72
C LYS A 136 -8.94 5.60 -13.81
N ASP A 137 -9.61 4.43 -13.85
CA ASP A 137 -9.32 3.27 -13.01
C ASP A 137 -7.93 2.66 -13.24
N ASN A 138 -7.24 3.06 -14.30
CA ASN A 138 -5.85 2.70 -14.53
C ASN A 138 -4.87 3.45 -13.63
N PHE A 139 -5.35 4.47 -12.93
CA PHE A 139 -4.59 5.30 -12.02
C PHE A 139 -5.25 5.33 -10.66
N PHE A 140 -4.45 5.29 -9.59
CA PHE A 140 -4.91 5.61 -8.26
C PHE A 140 -4.88 7.12 -8.06
N GLU A 141 -5.81 7.66 -7.29
CA GLU A 141 -5.73 9.03 -6.79
C GLU A 141 -4.84 9.06 -5.55
N GLY A 142 -3.68 9.71 -5.66
CA GLY A 142 -2.67 9.78 -4.60
C GLY A 142 -1.85 8.49 -4.43
N MET A 143 -1.10 8.42 -3.35
CA MET A 143 -0.24 7.27 -3.01
C MET A 143 -1.04 6.20 -2.26
N PRO A 144 -0.94 4.89 -2.59
CA PRO A 144 -1.55 3.80 -1.80
C PRO A 144 -1.04 3.76 -0.35
N SER A 145 -1.91 3.42 0.65
CA SER A 145 -1.52 3.36 2.07
C SER A 145 -0.34 2.44 2.34
N PRO A 146 -0.28 1.21 1.79
CA PRO A 146 0.87 0.35 2.01
C PRO A 146 2.18 0.94 1.46
N ALA A 147 2.12 1.60 0.30
CA ALA A 147 3.29 2.30 -0.25
C ALA A 147 3.71 3.47 0.65
N GLY A 148 2.75 4.27 1.13
CA GLY A 148 3.01 5.36 2.08
C GLY A 148 3.69 4.88 3.35
N GLY A 149 3.20 3.76 3.94
CA GLY A 149 3.77 3.16 5.13
C GLY A 149 5.22 2.70 4.95
N ILE A 150 5.56 2.13 3.80
CA ILE A 150 6.94 1.72 3.50
C ILE A 150 7.82 2.94 3.18
N ILE A 151 7.31 3.91 2.43
CA ILE A 151 8.08 5.09 2.04
C ILE A 151 8.39 5.97 3.23
N VAL A 152 7.46 6.16 4.16
CA VAL A 152 7.74 6.97 5.36
C VAL A 152 8.85 6.36 6.22
N LEU A 153 9.05 5.03 6.16
CA LEU A 153 10.16 4.32 6.82
C LEU A 153 11.48 4.41 6.03
N MET A 154 11.50 5.00 4.83
CA MET A 154 12.67 5.03 3.95
C MET A 154 13.93 5.63 4.61
N PRO A 155 13.91 6.71 5.42
CA PRO A 155 15.09 7.18 6.12
C PRO A 155 15.68 6.13 7.08
N LEU A 156 14.81 5.41 7.79
CA LEU A 156 15.20 4.31 8.67
C LEU A 156 15.76 3.12 7.88
N ILE A 157 15.13 2.74 6.77
CA ILE A 157 15.62 1.70 5.86
C ILE A 157 16.99 2.08 5.28
N LEU A 158 17.20 3.35 4.96
CA LEU A 158 18.47 3.88 4.47
C LEU A 158 19.59 3.70 5.52
N SER A 159 19.31 3.95 6.80
CA SER A 159 20.30 3.75 7.88
C SER A 159 20.74 2.29 8.01
N PHE A 160 19.82 1.31 7.79
CA PHE A 160 20.14 -0.12 7.81
C PHE A 160 20.76 -0.65 6.51
N SER A 161 20.65 0.09 5.40
CA SER A 161 21.19 -0.34 4.10
C SER A 161 22.72 -0.22 3.99
N GLY A 162 23.37 0.52 4.90
CA GLY A 162 24.78 0.87 4.87
C GLY A 162 25.13 2.03 3.91
N PHE A 163 24.14 2.53 3.13
CA PHE A 163 24.36 3.70 2.27
C PHE A 163 24.32 5.02 3.05
N GLY A 164 23.63 5.04 4.23
CA GLY A 164 23.50 6.23 5.05
C GLY A 164 24.84 6.78 5.56
N ASP A 165 25.77 5.89 5.89
CA ASP A 165 27.13 6.25 6.36
C ASP A 165 27.98 6.93 5.29
N PHE A 166 27.73 6.58 4.03
CA PHE A 166 28.45 7.14 2.88
C PHE A 166 28.14 8.62 2.65
N PHE A 167 26.91 9.05 2.93
CA PHE A 167 26.42 10.40 2.65
C PHE A 167 26.45 11.34 3.87
N LYS A 168 26.86 10.89 5.06
CA LYS A 168 26.83 11.69 6.32
C LYS A 168 25.49 12.45 6.52
N ILE A 169 24.39 11.73 6.29
CA ILE A 169 23.05 12.32 6.28
C ILE A 169 22.68 12.75 7.73
N ASN A 170 22.22 13.99 7.86
CA ASN A 170 21.63 14.46 9.11
C ASN A 170 20.16 14.04 9.15
N TYR A 171 19.86 12.94 9.86
CA TYR A 171 18.51 12.39 9.98
C TYR A 171 17.56 13.32 10.75
N ASP A 172 18.05 14.15 11.67
CA ASP A 172 17.20 15.02 12.49
C ASP A 172 16.49 16.09 11.65
N PHE A 173 17.11 16.52 10.56
CA PHE A 173 16.50 17.43 9.58
C PHE A 173 15.74 16.71 8.47
N LEU A 174 16.28 15.59 8.00
CA LEU A 174 15.72 14.85 6.87
C LEU A 174 14.37 14.23 7.22
N VAL A 175 14.26 13.61 8.40
CA VAL A 175 13.08 12.82 8.78
C VAL A 175 11.81 13.64 8.86
N PRO A 176 11.75 14.79 9.58
CA PRO A 176 10.53 15.59 9.67
C PRO A 176 10.08 16.12 8.30
N ILE A 177 11.02 16.61 7.48
CA ILE A 177 10.72 17.11 6.14
C ILE A 177 10.16 16.00 5.27
N PHE A 178 10.79 14.82 5.31
CA PHE A 178 10.35 13.65 4.54
C PHE A 178 8.96 13.19 4.97
N PHE A 179 8.66 13.21 6.27
CA PHE A 179 7.33 12.89 6.80
C PHE A 179 6.24 13.81 6.26
N VAL A 180 6.48 15.12 6.27
CA VAL A 180 5.54 16.12 5.75
C VAL A 180 5.35 15.93 4.24
N LEU A 181 6.42 15.67 3.49
CA LEU A 181 6.35 15.41 2.06
C LEU A 181 5.51 14.19 1.74
N VAL A 182 5.71 13.07 2.44
CA VAL A 182 4.92 11.84 2.27
C VAL A 182 3.47 12.08 2.66
N SER A 183 3.19 12.85 3.72
CA SER A 183 1.83 13.22 4.13
C SER A 183 1.09 14.01 3.04
N ILE A 184 1.77 14.96 2.41
CA ILE A 184 1.23 15.72 1.28
C ILE A 184 0.95 14.79 0.08
N LEU A 185 1.86 13.88 -0.24
CA LEU A 185 1.68 12.91 -1.33
C LEU A 185 0.49 11.98 -1.10
N LEU A 186 0.21 11.60 0.15
CA LEU A 186 -0.93 10.76 0.51
C LEU A 186 -2.27 11.46 0.25
N ILE A 187 -2.40 12.74 0.61
CA ILE A 187 -3.63 13.52 0.40
C ILE A 187 -3.76 14.00 -1.05
N SER A 188 -2.65 14.15 -1.77
CA SER A 188 -2.66 14.67 -3.12
C SER A 188 -3.54 13.82 -4.05
N THR A 189 -4.07 14.46 -5.09
CA THR A 189 -4.81 13.79 -6.18
C THR A 189 -3.91 13.42 -7.35
N ILE A 190 -2.58 13.40 -7.13
CA ILE A 190 -1.61 13.04 -8.17
C ILE A 190 -1.88 11.61 -8.63
N PRO A 191 -2.13 11.38 -9.92
CA PRO A 191 -2.41 10.03 -10.42
C PRO A 191 -1.14 9.17 -10.32
N THR A 192 -1.24 8.05 -9.60
CA THR A 192 -0.19 7.03 -9.52
C THR A 192 -0.62 5.77 -10.28
N TYR A 193 0.34 5.04 -10.87
CA TYR A 193 0.01 3.84 -11.63
C TYR A 193 -0.73 2.79 -10.79
N SER A 194 -1.89 2.37 -11.30
CA SER A 194 -2.61 1.20 -10.80
C SER A 194 -2.26 0.00 -11.67
N PHE A 195 -1.48 -0.95 -11.15
CA PHE A 195 -1.09 -2.16 -11.89
C PHE A 195 -2.24 -3.17 -12.09
N LYS A 196 -3.50 -2.74 -11.89
CA LYS A 196 -4.69 -3.61 -11.93
C LYS A 196 -5.00 -4.20 -13.31
N LYS A 197 -4.68 -3.50 -14.40
CA LYS A 197 -5.09 -3.87 -15.78
C LYS A 197 -3.90 -4.15 -16.71
N ILE A 198 -2.78 -4.66 -16.19
CA ILE A 198 -1.66 -5.05 -17.06
C ILE A 198 -2.05 -6.34 -17.80
N VAL A 199 -2.30 -6.23 -19.10
CA VAL A 199 -2.47 -7.39 -19.98
C VAL A 199 -1.10 -7.92 -20.36
N ILE A 200 -0.71 -9.04 -19.76
CA ILE A 200 0.58 -9.68 -20.01
C ILE A 200 0.38 -10.72 -21.11
N GLN A 201 1.18 -10.66 -22.16
CA GLN A 201 1.21 -11.69 -23.20
C GLN A 201 1.64 -13.03 -22.58
N ARG A 202 1.00 -14.12 -23.00
CA ARG A 202 1.28 -15.47 -22.48
C ARG A 202 2.76 -15.86 -22.56
N SER A 203 3.50 -15.41 -23.57
CA SER A 203 4.93 -15.64 -23.72
C SER A 203 5.78 -14.98 -22.62
N MET A 204 5.36 -13.82 -22.11
CA MET A 204 6.05 -13.06 -21.07
C MET A 204 5.73 -13.53 -19.65
N THR A 205 4.70 -14.35 -19.47
CA THR A 205 4.29 -14.84 -18.13
C THR A 205 5.40 -15.63 -17.43
N LYS A 206 6.18 -16.41 -18.19
CA LYS A 206 7.32 -17.20 -17.63
C LYS A 206 8.42 -16.28 -17.11
N PHE A 207 8.77 -15.24 -17.86
CA PHE A 207 9.78 -14.25 -17.44
C PHE A 207 9.31 -13.44 -16.24
N LEU A 208 8.04 -13.08 -16.19
CA LEU A 208 7.45 -12.39 -15.04
C LEU A 208 7.52 -13.27 -13.78
N LEU A 209 7.12 -14.54 -13.89
CA LEU A 209 7.20 -15.48 -12.76
C LEU A 209 8.63 -15.61 -12.23
N PHE A 210 9.60 -15.76 -13.14
CA PHE A 210 11.02 -15.83 -12.79
C PHE A 210 11.51 -14.54 -12.12
N GLY A 211 11.11 -13.37 -12.64
CA GLY A 211 11.42 -12.07 -12.04
C GLY A 211 10.85 -11.91 -10.64
N ILE A 212 9.61 -12.38 -10.40
CA ILE A 212 8.99 -12.38 -9.07
C ILE A 212 9.79 -13.25 -8.09
N VAL A 213 10.19 -14.47 -8.51
CA VAL A 213 10.96 -15.37 -7.65
C VAL A 213 12.33 -14.76 -7.31
N ILE A 214 13.02 -14.16 -8.30
CA ILE A 214 14.29 -13.46 -8.06
C ILE A 214 14.09 -12.28 -7.10
N PHE A 215 13.04 -11.47 -7.30
CA PHE A 215 12.76 -10.32 -6.45
C PHE A 215 12.52 -10.73 -4.99
N PHE A 216 11.70 -11.74 -4.74
CA PHE A 216 11.46 -12.26 -3.39
C PHE A 216 12.72 -12.92 -2.80
N GLY A 217 13.50 -13.67 -3.60
CA GLY A 217 14.77 -14.24 -3.15
C GLY A 217 15.78 -13.16 -2.77
N ALA A 218 15.92 -12.12 -3.59
CA ALA A 218 16.79 -10.98 -3.30
C ALA A 218 16.31 -10.20 -2.06
N LEU A 219 15.00 -10.07 -1.88
CA LEU A 219 14.40 -9.41 -0.73
C LEU A 219 14.68 -10.16 0.58
N LEU A 220 14.73 -11.49 0.57
CA LEU A 220 15.10 -12.27 1.75
C LEU A 220 16.59 -12.11 2.11
N VAL A 221 17.49 -12.01 1.11
CA VAL A 221 18.95 -11.90 1.33
C VAL A 221 19.37 -10.46 1.61
N TYR A 222 18.82 -9.50 0.85
CA TYR A 222 19.20 -8.08 0.89
C TYR A 222 18.01 -7.18 1.25
N THR A 223 17.24 -7.52 2.28
CA THR A 223 15.97 -6.89 2.66
C THR A 223 16.01 -5.37 2.57
N PHE A 224 16.89 -4.71 3.31
CA PHE A 224 16.91 -3.23 3.39
C PHE A 224 17.37 -2.58 2.09
N LYS A 225 18.33 -3.18 1.37
CA LYS A 225 18.79 -2.64 0.09
C LYS A 225 17.71 -2.72 -0.98
N ILE A 226 17.00 -3.85 -1.06
CA ILE A 226 15.91 -4.04 -2.03
C ILE A 226 14.71 -3.13 -1.69
N LEU A 227 14.38 -3.00 -0.40
CA LEU A 227 13.34 -2.07 0.03
C LEU A 227 13.67 -0.62 -0.33
N LEU A 228 14.91 -0.21 -0.10
CA LEU A 228 15.36 1.13 -0.47
C LEU A 228 15.24 1.37 -1.98
N VAL A 229 15.77 0.45 -2.79
CA VAL A 229 15.72 0.56 -4.25
C VAL A 229 14.27 0.56 -4.75
N SER A 230 13.40 -0.32 -4.23
CA SER A 230 11.99 -0.36 -4.63
C SER A 230 11.24 0.92 -4.26
N SER A 231 11.53 1.50 -3.09
CA SER A 231 10.94 2.78 -2.65
C SER A 231 11.40 3.94 -3.54
N LEU A 232 12.69 3.97 -3.91
CA LEU A 232 13.23 4.98 -4.84
C LEU A 232 12.60 4.86 -6.23
N ILE A 233 12.51 3.63 -6.77
CA ILE A 233 11.85 3.38 -8.06
C ILE A 233 10.39 3.87 -8.01
N TYR A 234 9.67 3.56 -6.93
CA TYR A 234 8.29 4.00 -6.78
C TYR A 234 8.17 5.53 -6.78
N LEU A 235 9.03 6.24 -6.02
CA LEU A 235 9.05 7.71 -6.00
C LEU A 235 9.35 8.30 -7.39
N CYS A 236 10.27 7.70 -8.15
CA CYS A 236 10.57 8.10 -9.52
C CYS A 236 9.41 7.85 -10.50
N LEU A 237 8.57 6.83 -10.24
CA LEU A 237 7.40 6.54 -11.07
C LEU A 237 6.26 7.54 -10.88
N ILE A 238 6.17 8.26 -9.76
CA ILE A 238 5.12 9.25 -9.50
C ILE A 238 5.09 10.36 -10.58
N PRO A 239 6.20 11.08 -10.85
CA PRO A 239 6.19 12.12 -11.89
C PRO A 239 5.93 11.54 -13.28
N ILE A 240 6.45 10.36 -13.60
CA ILE A 240 6.20 9.68 -14.89
C ILE A 240 4.71 9.38 -15.06
N SER A 241 4.06 8.88 -14.02
CA SER A 241 2.61 8.62 -13.99
C SER A 241 1.80 9.89 -14.22
N TYR A 242 2.19 11.00 -13.60
CA TYR A 242 1.53 12.30 -13.78
C TYR A 242 1.57 12.79 -15.23
N PHE A 243 2.74 12.74 -15.87
CA PHE A 243 2.87 13.15 -17.28
C PHE A 243 2.07 12.24 -18.22
N HIS A 244 2.09 10.93 -17.98
CA HIS A 244 1.31 9.98 -18.76
C HIS A 244 -0.20 10.20 -18.61
N TYR A 245 -0.69 10.40 -17.39
CA TYR A 245 -2.10 10.72 -17.15
C TYR A 245 -2.53 12.00 -17.86
N LYS A 246 -1.73 13.06 -17.80
CA LYS A 246 -2.02 14.33 -18.49
C LYS A 246 -2.13 14.15 -20.00
N LYS A 247 -1.27 13.33 -20.60
CA LYS A 247 -1.32 13.01 -22.04
C LYS A 247 -2.59 12.24 -22.40
N LEU A 248 -2.97 11.24 -21.61
CA LEU A 248 -4.20 10.46 -21.85
C LEU A 248 -5.46 11.31 -21.68
N LYS A 249 -5.51 12.16 -20.65
CA LYS A 249 -6.63 13.07 -20.43
C LYS A 249 -6.85 14.01 -21.61
N ASN A 250 -5.79 14.61 -22.15
CA ASN A 250 -5.90 15.49 -23.31
C ASN A 250 -6.38 14.73 -24.56
N CYS A 251 -5.89 13.52 -24.79
CA CYS A 251 -6.35 12.68 -25.90
C CYS A 251 -7.85 12.34 -25.79
N TYR A 252 -8.32 12.02 -24.58
CA TYR A 252 -9.72 11.70 -24.33
C TYR A 252 -10.65 12.91 -24.53
N ILE A 253 -10.24 14.11 -24.10
CA ILE A 253 -11.00 15.35 -24.31
C ILE A 253 -11.16 15.62 -25.82
N LEU A 254 -10.08 15.54 -26.59
CA LEU A 254 -10.11 15.75 -28.04
C LEU A 254 -11.03 14.72 -28.75
N MET A 255 -11.02 13.46 -28.31
CA MET A 255 -11.94 12.45 -28.86
C MET A 255 -13.40 12.77 -28.54
N SER A 256 -13.70 13.22 -27.32
CA SER A 256 -15.07 13.54 -26.91
C SER A 256 -15.62 14.79 -27.61
N GLU A 257 -14.78 15.76 -27.92
CA GLU A 257 -15.16 16.96 -28.69
C GLU A 257 -15.44 16.60 -30.17
N ASN A 258 -14.63 15.73 -30.75
CA ASN A 258 -14.87 15.26 -32.15
C ASN A 258 -16.18 14.46 -32.27
N ILE A 259 -16.54 13.64 -31.28
CA ILE A 259 -17.80 12.89 -31.29
C ILE A 259 -18.99 13.85 -31.19
N LYS A 260 -18.96 14.83 -30.30
CA LYS A 260 -20.00 15.86 -30.15
C LYS A 260 -20.14 16.72 -31.42
N GLY A 261 -19.02 17.01 -32.09
CA GLY A 261 -19.06 17.74 -33.35
C GLY A 261 -19.70 16.96 -34.51
N MET A 262 -19.64 15.61 -34.50
CA MET A 262 -20.31 14.75 -35.48
C MET A 262 -21.80 14.64 -35.21
N ASP A 263 -22.25 14.61 -33.95
CA ASP A 263 -23.69 14.58 -33.61
C ASP A 263 -24.44 15.89 -33.95
N PHE A 264 -23.72 16.99 -34.17
CA PHE A 264 -24.29 18.27 -34.64
C PHE A 264 -24.43 18.37 -36.17
N LEU A 265 -23.89 17.41 -36.93
CA LEU A 265 -23.90 17.40 -38.38
C LEU A 265 -24.90 16.36 -38.97
N ILE A 266 -25.64 15.65 -38.12
CA ILE A 266 -26.74 14.73 -38.44
C ILE A 266 -28.05 15.35 -37.98
#